data_a93396fbd5ff4a3a5834eaf914f565e1
#
_entry.id   a93396fbd5ff4a3a5834eaf914f565e1
#
_cell.length_a   1.000
_cell.length_b   1.000
_cell.length_c   1.000
_cell.angle_alpha   90.00
_cell.angle_beta   90.00
_cell.angle_gamma   90.00
#
_symmetry.space_group_name_H-M   'P 1'
#
loop_
_entity.id
_entity.type
_entity.pdbx_description
1 polymer ?
#
loop_
_entity_poly.entity_id
_entity_poly.type
_entity_poly.pdbx_seq_one_letter_code
_entity_poly.pdbx_strand_id
1 'polypeptide(L)'
;MSDKQSNIRVVIGCKSPDLAIPVRESLGEIPLTIYDGSNITSFSKMINEIVAICRDSDILIFCSHRVRPVPSDIHYLVSRIKEGYGLVMLRKMACFGFRLELFKRIGFFDERYVPGGYEDDDFYIRMKEAYISIYDEDRVKYIKGASLWSQPLYRVPDTDFKQPVTYDMFKKKWRREGDTIYRLLEEQDYCYNLGPCNYDIQFKDFSQSVTDLQLPTHIKKRVNITNKRIMVIGGTGSLGNKIVDIYGSSNDIIIFSRDENKHWLMKQKYANQSKRLAFCMGDVRDLQTVQETLEDVNPHIIIIAAALKHIDTCEYEVMESIKTNTLGPMNVLKAVKNCDKSFKLQCLESVVYISTDKACFPINTYGICKSLSEKAVIEQTYKMPFSRVKFVNVRYGNVLNSRGSIIPKLRESTEKHYTLTHPNMTRFIMTQEEAVQLIEYAILNGVSGDTIIPKIKCMKILDLFEIYAEKSTPTKEIHISSLRPGEKMSEALLNENEIRRTIEQDNYYIIKPDYALQHIKHNFIHLKSYDSADSEICLSKDELKQYLQNKDFL
;
A
#
# COMPACT_ATOMS: atom_id res chain seq x y z
N MET A 1 -9.47 24.43 -16.57
CA MET A 1 -8.33 23.98 -17.40
C MET A 1 -8.73 22.64 -17.98
N SER A 2 -8.75 22.52 -19.31
CA SER A 2 -9.23 21.36 -20.04
C SER A 2 -8.47 20.09 -19.62
N ASP A 3 -9.18 19.01 -19.31
CA ASP A 3 -8.63 17.66 -19.18
C ASP A 3 -7.74 17.39 -20.40
N LYS A 4 -6.43 17.33 -20.19
CA LYS A 4 -5.51 16.86 -21.23
C LYS A 4 -5.87 15.40 -21.45
N GLN A 5 -6.56 15.11 -22.53
CA GLN A 5 -6.96 13.77 -22.91
C GLN A 5 -5.67 12.95 -23.10
N SER A 6 -5.49 11.90 -22.27
CA SER A 6 -4.29 11.05 -22.34
C SER A 6 -4.15 10.52 -23.76
N ASN A 7 -2.96 10.67 -24.37
CA ASN A 7 -2.67 10.15 -25.69
C ASN A 7 -2.48 8.63 -25.60
N ILE A 8 -3.47 7.87 -26.06
CA ILE A 8 -3.50 6.41 -25.97
C ILE A 8 -3.19 5.82 -27.33
N ARG A 9 -2.23 4.89 -27.39
CA ARG A 9 -1.89 4.15 -28.59
C ARG A 9 -2.15 2.66 -28.39
N VAL A 10 -2.92 2.07 -29.29
CA VAL A 10 -3.13 0.62 -29.35
C VAL A 10 -2.28 0.05 -30.48
N VAL A 11 -1.48 -0.97 -30.18
CA VAL A 11 -0.59 -1.61 -31.15
C VAL A 11 -0.90 -3.10 -31.24
N ILE A 12 -1.05 -3.61 -32.45
CA ILE A 12 -1.13 -5.04 -32.75
C ILE A 12 0.23 -5.51 -33.20
N GLY A 13 0.88 -6.39 -32.43
CA GLY A 13 2.10 -7.06 -32.85
C GLY A 13 1.79 -8.36 -33.59
N CYS A 14 2.36 -8.55 -34.77
CA CYS A 14 2.15 -9.72 -35.63
C CYS A 14 3.39 -10.07 -36.44
N LYS A 15 3.47 -11.31 -36.95
CA LYS A 15 4.52 -11.77 -37.87
C LYS A 15 4.32 -11.27 -39.29
N SER A 16 3.09 -11.02 -39.67
CA SER A 16 2.72 -10.40 -40.93
C SER A 16 1.43 -9.61 -40.72
N PRO A 17 1.21 -8.51 -41.46
CA PRO A 17 0.04 -7.66 -41.33
C PRO A 17 -1.30 -8.40 -41.46
N ASP A 18 -1.38 -9.44 -42.28
CA ASP A 18 -2.59 -10.23 -42.48
C ASP A 18 -3.06 -10.94 -41.20
N LEU A 19 -2.14 -11.33 -40.32
CA LEU A 19 -2.47 -11.94 -39.04
C LEU A 19 -3.13 -10.95 -38.05
N ALA A 20 -3.02 -9.65 -38.27
CA ALA A 20 -3.66 -8.63 -37.48
C ALA A 20 -5.14 -8.41 -37.81
N ILE A 21 -5.61 -8.88 -38.98
CA ILE A 21 -6.98 -8.64 -39.46
C ILE A 21 -8.05 -9.05 -38.43
N PRO A 22 -8.03 -10.27 -37.87
CA PRO A 22 -9.07 -10.67 -36.90
C PRO A 22 -9.09 -9.84 -35.60
N VAL A 23 -7.93 -9.31 -35.19
CA VAL A 23 -7.84 -8.42 -34.01
C VAL A 23 -8.37 -7.04 -34.38
N ARG A 24 -8.01 -6.52 -35.53
CA ARG A 24 -8.48 -5.24 -36.06
C ARG A 24 -10.01 -5.22 -36.18
N GLU A 25 -10.58 -6.27 -36.76
CA GLU A 25 -12.03 -6.42 -36.88
C GLU A 25 -12.73 -6.45 -35.53
N SER A 26 -12.16 -7.13 -34.54
CA SER A 26 -12.73 -7.20 -33.18
C SER A 26 -12.66 -5.87 -32.42
N LEU A 27 -11.70 -5.01 -32.72
CA LEU A 27 -11.52 -3.68 -32.12
C LEU A 27 -12.37 -2.58 -32.78
N GLY A 28 -12.92 -2.84 -33.97
CA GLY A 28 -13.80 -1.91 -34.67
C GLY A 28 -13.12 -0.57 -35.00
N GLU A 29 -13.72 0.53 -34.55
CA GLU A 29 -13.26 1.90 -34.87
C GLU A 29 -12.12 2.39 -33.97
N ILE A 30 -11.60 1.58 -33.04
CA ILE A 30 -10.48 2.00 -32.18
C ILE A 30 -9.25 2.28 -33.05
N PRO A 31 -8.66 3.50 -32.97
CA PRO A 31 -7.42 3.81 -33.68
C PRO A 31 -6.29 2.89 -33.22
N LEU A 32 -5.63 2.23 -34.16
CA LEU A 32 -4.56 1.30 -33.84
C LEU A 32 -3.41 1.37 -34.86
N THR A 33 -2.24 0.89 -34.39
CA THR A 33 -1.04 0.71 -35.24
C THR A 33 -0.77 -0.78 -35.35
N ILE A 34 -0.45 -1.25 -36.55
CA ILE A 34 0.01 -2.62 -36.76
C ILE A 34 1.54 -2.60 -36.83
N TYR A 35 2.17 -3.41 -35.98
CA TYR A 35 3.62 -3.60 -35.95
C TYR A 35 3.97 -4.90 -36.66
N ASP A 36 4.74 -4.79 -37.74
CA ASP A 36 5.26 -5.95 -38.50
C ASP A 36 6.52 -6.51 -37.83
N GLY A 37 6.35 -7.62 -37.13
CA GLY A 37 7.41 -8.36 -36.43
C GLY A 37 8.11 -9.43 -37.27
N SER A 38 7.98 -9.43 -38.63
CA SER A 38 8.53 -10.46 -39.51
C SER A 38 10.03 -10.70 -39.34
N ASN A 39 10.78 -9.66 -39.04
CA ASN A 39 12.25 -9.68 -38.85
C ASN A 39 12.70 -9.72 -37.39
N ILE A 40 11.76 -9.78 -36.46
CA ILE A 40 12.08 -9.74 -35.02
C ILE A 40 12.39 -11.13 -34.50
N THR A 41 13.45 -11.23 -33.68
CA THR A 41 13.98 -12.48 -33.11
C THR A 41 13.61 -12.73 -31.65
N SER A 42 13.13 -11.72 -30.94
CA SER A 42 12.71 -11.86 -29.53
C SER A 42 11.53 -10.96 -29.18
N PHE A 43 10.78 -11.37 -28.14
CA PHE A 43 9.68 -10.57 -27.59
C PHE A 43 10.18 -9.24 -27.01
N SER A 44 11.28 -9.29 -26.26
CA SER A 44 11.92 -8.12 -25.65
C SER A 44 12.22 -7.04 -26.70
N LYS A 45 12.89 -7.43 -27.79
CA LYS A 45 13.22 -6.51 -28.87
C LYS A 45 11.98 -5.92 -29.54
N MET A 46 10.96 -6.74 -29.78
CA MET A 46 9.71 -6.28 -30.37
C MET A 46 9.02 -5.21 -29.49
N ILE A 47 8.87 -5.47 -28.20
CA ILE A 47 8.21 -4.51 -27.31
C ILE A 47 9.04 -3.24 -27.16
N ASN A 48 10.36 -3.33 -27.07
CA ASN A 48 11.24 -2.17 -26.99
C ASN A 48 11.13 -1.29 -28.26
N GLU A 49 11.09 -1.87 -29.43
CA GLU A 49 10.89 -1.12 -30.69
C GLU A 49 9.49 -0.47 -30.76
N ILE A 50 8.44 -1.18 -30.32
CA ILE A 50 7.08 -0.62 -30.24
C ILE A 50 7.05 0.58 -29.28
N VAL A 51 7.71 0.47 -28.12
CA VAL A 51 7.81 1.58 -27.16
C VAL A 51 8.53 2.78 -27.79
N ALA A 52 9.61 2.54 -28.51
CA ALA A 52 10.36 3.60 -29.19
C ALA A 52 9.54 4.33 -30.28
N ILE A 53 8.73 3.58 -31.04
CA ILE A 53 7.83 4.14 -32.06
C ILE A 53 6.69 4.95 -31.42
N CYS A 54 6.18 4.51 -30.28
CA CYS A 54 5.04 5.14 -29.59
C CYS A 54 5.43 6.15 -28.52
N ARG A 55 6.64 6.68 -28.55
CA ARG A 55 7.22 7.58 -27.54
C ARG A 55 6.42 8.86 -27.24
N ASP A 56 5.57 9.28 -28.15
CA ASP A 56 4.68 10.44 -28.04
C ASP A 56 3.37 10.14 -27.29
N SER A 57 3.18 8.90 -26.85
CA SER A 57 1.97 8.44 -26.18
C SER A 57 2.13 8.43 -24.65
N ASP A 58 1.03 8.63 -23.91
CA ASP A 58 1.01 8.48 -22.45
C ASP A 58 0.80 7.03 -22.04
N ILE A 59 -0.07 6.33 -22.78
CA ILE A 59 -0.46 4.94 -22.52
C ILE A 59 -0.27 4.14 -23.81
N LEU A 60 0.44 3.02 -23.68
CA LEU A 60 0.59 2.02 -24.74
C LEU A 60 -0.21 0.77 -24.38
N ILE A 61 -0.99 0.27 -25.33
CA ILE A 61 -1.71 -0.99 -25.23
C ILE A 61 -1.20 -1.91 -26.33
N PHE A 62 -0.74 -3.08 -25.93
CA PHE A 62 -0.27 -4.11 -26.84
C PHE A 62 -1.30 -5.24 -26.94
N CYS A 63 -1.59 -5.66 -28.17
CA CYS A 63 -2.41 -6.81 -28.48
C CYS A 63 -1.65 -7.74 -29.43
N SER A 64 -1.48 -8.99 -29.03
CA SER A 64 -0.96 -10.02 -29.92
C SER A 64 -2.00 -10.38 -30.97
N HIS A 65 -1.58 -10.73 -32.19
CA HIS A 65 -2.45 -11.27 -33.23
C HIS A 65 -3.20 -12.56 -32.82
N ARG A 66 -2.88 -13.15 -31.66
CA ARG A 66 -3.48 -14.39 -31.11
C ARG A 66 -4.72 -14.18 -30.26
N VAL A 67 -5.05 -12.95 -29.92
CA VAL A 67 -6.17 -12.60 -29.03
C VAL A 67 -7.26 -11.82 -29.78
N ARG A 68 -8.48 -11.81 -29.21
CA ARG A 68 -9.60 -11.01 -29.72
C ARG A 68 -10.15 -10.11 -28.63
N PRO A 69 -9.49 -8.99 -28.34
CA PRO A 69 -10.05 -7.96 -27.49
C PRO A 69 -11.21 -7.25 -28.19
N VAL A 70 -12.16 -6.76 -27.41
CA VAL A 70 -13.24 -5.89 -27.89
C VAL A 70 -13.05 -4.47 -27.36
N PRO A 71 -13.73 -3.43 -27.92
CA PRO A 71 -13.55 -2.05 -27.48
C PRO A 71 -13.72 -1.84 -25.97
N SER A 72 -14.66 -2.54 -25.34
CA SER A 72 -14.85 -2.47 -23.88
C SER A 72 -13.67 -2.99 -23.07
N ASP A 73 -12.88 -3.92 -23.62
CA ASP A 73 -11.66 -4.42 -22.96
C ASP A 73 -10.57 -3.36 -22.97
N ILE A 74 -10.43 -2.63 -24.09
CA ILE A 74 -9.48 -1.51 -24.20
C ILE A 74 -9.85 -0.39 -23.22
N HIS A 75 -11.12 -0.01 -23.16
CA HIS A 75 -11.59 0.99 -22.20
C HIS A 75 -11.37 0.55 -20.75
N TYR A 76 -11.64 -0.71 -20.45
CA TYR A 76 -11.39 -1.28 -19.13
C TYR A 76 -9.90 -1.25 -18.77
N LEU A 77 -9.02 -1.66 -19.68
CA LEU A 77 -7.58 -1.62 -19.48
C LEU A 77 -7.09 -0.20 -19.18
N VAL A 78 -7.55 0.79 -19.96
CA VAL A 78 -7.23 2.21 -19.74
C VAL A 78 -7.73 2.68 -18.38
N SER A 79 -8.93 2.28 -17.95
CA SER A 79 -9.47 2.67 -16.65
C SER A 79 -8.58 2.17 -15.50
N ARG A 80 -8.10 0.92 -15.58
CA ARG A 80 -7.20 0.34 -14.58
C ARG A 80 -5.84 1.05 -14.54
N ILE A 81 -5.28 1.40 -15.69
CA ILE A 81 -4.05 2.22 -15.73
C ILE A 81 -4.28 3.61 -15.11
N LYS A 82 -5.42 4.22 -15.36
CA LYS A 82 -5.78 5.52 -14.76
C LYS A 82 -6.01 5.43 -13.25
N GLU A 83 -6.42 4.28 -12.74
CA GLU A 83 -6.55 3.97 -11.32
C GLU A 83 -5.19 3.79 -10.61
N GLY A 84 -4.08 3.79 -11.37
CA GLY A 84 -2.72 3.77 -10.82
C GLY A 84 -1.98 2.45 -10.98
N TYR A 85 -2.55 1.46 -11.66
CA TYR A 85 -1.80 0.26 -12.03
C TYR A 85 -0.71 0.60 -13.05
N GLY A 86 0.52 0.13 -12.82
CA GLY A 86 1.64 0.36 -13.74
C GLY A 86 1.59 -0.55 -14.96
N LEU A 87 1.16 -1.80 -14.78
CA LEU A 87 0.91 -2.77 -15.84
C LEU A 87 -0.48 -3.38 -15.64
N VAL A 88 -1.26 -3.43 -16.70
CA VAL A 88 -2.58 -4.09 -16.73
C VAL A 88 -2.56 -5.15 -17.81
N MET A 89 -2.83 -6.39 -17.43
CA MET A 89 -2.89 -7.53 -18.34
C MET A 89 -4.31 -8.10 -18.37
N LEU A 90 -4.89 -8.21 -19.54
CA LEU A 90 -6.20 -8.84 -19.76
C LEU A 90 -6.07 -10.24 -20.38
N ARG A 91 -4.88 -10.63 -20.77
CA ARG A 91 -4.49 -11.99 -21.19
C ARG A 91 -2.98 -12.13 -21.16
N LYS A 92 -2.38 -12.07 -19.96
CA LYS A 92 -0.94 -12.11 -19.81
C LYS A 92 -0.24 -11.13 -20.77
N MET A 93 0.93 -11.47 -21.26
CA MET A 93 1.66 -10.67 -22.24
C MET A 93 1.12 -10.78 -23.69
N ALA A 94 -0.09 -11.31 -23.87
CA ALA A 94 -0.77 -11.31 -25.18
C ALA A 94 -1.77 -10.15 -25.34
N CYS A 95 -2.28 -9.57 -24.23
CA CYS A 95 -3.09 -8.35 -24.23
C CYS A 95 -2.82 -7.59 -22.92
N PHE A 96 -2.07 -6.52 -23.01
CA PHE A 96 -1.67 -5.73 -21.84
C PHE A 96 -1.44 -4.27 -22.21
N GLY A 97 -1.39 -3.42 -21.18
CA GLY A 97 -1.09 -2.00 -21.34
C GLY A 97 -0.40 -1.41 -20.13
N PHE A 98 0.28 -0.30 -20.35
CA PHE A 98 1.06 0.41 -19.34
C PHE A 98 1.24 1.89 -19.71
N ARG A 99 1.65 2.70 -18.72
CA ARG A 99 2.15 4.05 -19.00
C ARG A 99 3.58 3.98 -19.50
N LEU A 100 3.92 4.74 -20.51
CA LEU A 100 5.29 4.75 -21.05
C LEU A 100 6.33 5.23 -20.04
N GLU A 101 5.95 6.06 -19.08
CA GLU A 101 6.83 6.46 -17.97
C GLU A 101 7.35 5.28 -17.13
N LEU A 102 6.69 4.11 -17.20
CA LEU A 102 7.13 2.88 -16.55
C LEU A 102 8.58 2.53 -16.91
N PHE A 103 8.93 2.65 -18.17
CA PHE A 103 10.28 2.33 -18.65
C PHE A 103 11.37 3.25 -18.11
N LYS A 104 11.03 4.46 -17.68
CA LYS A 104 11.97 5.36 -16.99
C LYS A 104 12.34 4.84 -15.60
N ARG A 105 11.42 4.12 -14.96
CA ARG A 105 11.61 3.60 -13.61
C ARG A 105 12.32 2.25 -13.57
N ILE A 106 12.01 1.37 -14.50
CA ILE A 106 12.48 -0.02 -14.46
C ILE A 106 13.32 -0.43 -15.67
N GLY A 107 13.53 0.45 -16.64
CA GLY A 107 14.22 0.14 -17.89
C GLY A 107 13.37 -0.69 -18.85
N PHE A 108 13.93 -0.96 -20.01
CA PHE A 108 13.31 -1.75 -21.08
C PHE A 108 13.33 -3.25 -20.79
N PHE A 109 12.65 -4.05 -21.61
CA PHE A 109 12.81 -5.49 -21.62
C PHE A 109 14.24 -5.87 -21.97
N ASP A 110 14.79 -6.87 -21.30
CA ASP A 110 16.16 -7.31 -21.49
C ASP A 110 16.26 -8.13 -22.78
N GLU A 111 16.87 -7.55 -23.82
CA GLU A 111 17.00 -8.16 -25.16
C GLU A 111 17.99 -9.34 -25.22
N ARG A 112 18.72 -9.62 -24.14
CA ARG A 112 19.61 -10.78 -24.07
C ARG A 112 18.85 -12.11 -23.92
N TYR A 113 17.57 -12.06 -23.55
CA TYR A 113 16.71 -13.25 -23.55
C TYR A 113 16.27 -13.59 -24.99
N VAL A 114 17.13 -14.29 -25.73
CA VAL A 114 16.91 -14.70 -27.12
C VAL A 114 16.97 -16.22 -27.21
N PRO A 115 16.01 -16.88 -27.83
CA PRO A 115 14.87 -16.36 -28.63
C PRO A 115 13.68 -15.88 -27.81
N GLY A 116 13.67 -16.01 -26.50
CA GLY A 116 12.62 -15.64 -25.57
C GLY A 116 12.48 -16.65 -24.42
N GLY A 117 11.64 -16.31 -23.44
CA GLY A 117 11.45 -17.04 -22.20
C GLY A 117 12.20 -16.37 -21.05
N TYR A 118 11.50 -16.19 -19.92
CA TYR A 118 11.96 -15.50 -18.71
C TYR A 118 12.14 -13.97 -18.84
N GLU A 119 11.94 -13.35 -20.00
CA GLU A 119 11.97 -11.89 -20.18
C GLU A 119 10.81 -11.19 -19.50
N ASP A 120 9.66 -11.81 -19.45
CA ASP A 120 8.49 -11.36 -18.71
C ASP A 120 8.67 -11.56 -17.19
N ASP A 121 9.23 -12.67 -16.78
CA ASP A 121 9.59 -12.90 -15.36
C ASP A 121 10.60 -11.86 -14.87
N ASP A 122 11.64 -11.57 -15.66
CA ASP A 122 12.62 -10.53 -15.37
C ASP A 122 11.95 -9.14 -15.25
N PHE A 123 11.06 -8.82 -16.18
CA PHE A 123 10.33 -7.56 -16.18
C PHE A 123 9.40 -7.44 -14.96
N TYR A 124 8.68 -8.51 -14.61
CA TYR A 124 7.85 -8.55 -13.40
C TYR A 124 8.64 -8.37 -12.12
N ILE A 125 9.81 -8.99 -12.01
CA ILE A 125 10.67 -8.84 -10.83
C ILE A 125 11.09 -7.39 -10.69
N ARG A 126 11.54 -6.74 -11.77
CA ARG A 126 11.92 -5.31 -11.76
C ARG A 126 10.76 -4.38 -11.42
N MET A 127 9.56 -4.65 -11.95
CA MET A 127 8.36 -3.90 -11.57
C MET A 127 8.08 -4.02 -10.08
N LYS A 128 8.23 -5.22 -9.53
CA LYS A 128 8.01 -5.49 -8.13
C LYS A 128 9.04 -4.79 -7.25
N GLU A 129 10.31 -4.83 -7.61
CA GLU A 129 11.39 -4.08 -6.94
C GLU A 129 11.13 -2.56 -6.98
N ALA A 130 10.55 -2.07 -8.07
CA ALA A 130 10.16 -0.67 -8.21
C ALA A 130 8.80 -0.34 -7.57
N TYR A 131 8.16 -1.28 -6.87
CA TYR A 131 6.84 -1.12 -6.25
C TYR A 131 5.75 -0.67 -7.23
N ILE A 132 5.77 -1.25 -8.42
CA ILE A 132 4.78 -0.96 -9.44
C ILE A 132 3.69 -2.02 -9.37
N SER A 133 2.45 -1.58 -9.18
CA SER A 133 1.29 -2.46 -9.10
C SER A 133 0.97 -3.07 -10.46
N ILE A 134 0.69 -4.38 -10.46
CA ILE A 134 0.30 -5.15 -11.64
C ILE A 134 -1.14 -5.59 -11.46
N TYR A 135 -1.97 -5.41 -12.49
CA TYR A 135 -3.30 -5.97 -12.58
C TYR A 135 -3.32 -7.06 -13.64
N ASP A 136 -3.75 -8.26 -13.29
CA ASP A 136 -3.78 -9.44 -14.18
C ASP A 136 -5.16 -10.11 -14.08
N GLU A 137 -5.86 -10.13 -15.22
CA GLU A 137 -7.18 -10.75 -15.34
C GLU A 137 -7.29 -11.47 -16.70
N ASP A 138 -7.78 -12.70 -16.70
CA ASP A 138 -8.02 -13.47 -17.92
C ASP A 138 -9.38 -13.08 -18.56
N ARG A 139 -9.49 -11.84 -19.06
CA ARG A 139 -10.69 -11.28 -19.65
C ARG A 139 -10.81 -11.50 -21.15
N VAL A 140 -9.70 -11.35 -21.86
CA VAL A 140 -9.63 -11.48 -23.31
C VAL A 140 -9.38 -12.93 -23.73
N LYS A 141 -10.09 -13.42 -24.73
CA LYS A 141 -9.97 -14.81 -25.21
C LYS A 141 -8.91 -14.93 -26.31
N TYR A 142 -8.23 -16.06 -26.37
CA TYR A 142 -7.45 -16.43 -27.54
C TYR A 142 -8.35 -16.73 -28.73
N ILE A 143 -7.84 -16.48 -29.94
CA ILE A 143 -8.47 -16.95 -31.18
C ILE A 143 -8.50 -18.49 -31.13
N LYS A 144 -9.59 -19.10 -31.65
CA LYS A 144 -9.76 -20.56 -31.62
C LYS A 144 -8.53 -21.25 -32.23
N GLY A 145 -7.95 -22.17 -31.48
CA GLY A 145 -6.73 -22.88 -31.86
C GLY A 145 -5.42 -22.17 -31.54
N ALA A 146 -5.46 -20.93 -31.06
CA ALA A 146 -4.28 -20.21 -30.58
C ALA A 146 -4.11 -20.40 -29.05
N SER A 147 -2.88 -20.44 -28.60
CA SER A 147 -2.51 -20.46 -27.19
C SER A 147 -1.30 -19.56 -26.97
N LEU A 148 -0.89 -19.38 -25.70
CA LEU A 148 0.32 -18.62 -25.38
C LEU A 148 1.55 -19.16 -26.13
N TRP A 149 1.61 -20.46 -26.34
CA TRP A 149 2.73 -21.19 -26.95
C TRP A 149 2.57 -21.48 -28.47
N SER A 150 1.39 -21.21 -29.04
CA SER A 150 1.14 -21.40 -30.48
C SER A 150 1.50 -20.14 -31.26
N GLN A 151 2.17 -20.29 -32.39
CA GLN A 151 2.50 -19.19 -33.30
C GLN A 151 3.16 -17.98 -32.59
N PRO A 152 4.41 -18.11 -32.10
CA PRO A 152 5.13 -17.02 -31.46
C PRO A 152 5.16 -15.77 -32.36
N LEU A 153 5.15 -14.59 -31.73
CA LEU A 153 5.15 -13.27 -32.41
C LEU A 153 6.45 -12.98 -33.15
N TYR A 154 7.53 -13.64 -32.78
CA TYR A 154 8.86 -13.48 -33.34
C TYR A 154 9.34 -14.79 -33.98
N ARG A 155 10.32 -14.70 -34.85
CA ARG A 155 10.90 -15.85 -35.49
C ARG A 155 11.75 -16.64 -34.51
N VAL A 156 11.29 -17.81 -34.07
CA VAL A 156 12.07 -18.74 -33.28
C VAL A 156 12.96 -19.52 -34.23
N PRO A 157 14.29 -19.58 -34.07
CA PRO A 157 15.12 -20.57 -34.73
C PRO A 157 14.58 -21.98 -34.41
N ASP A 158 14.83 -22.98 -35.21
CA ASP A 158 14.33 -24.37 -35.12
C ASP A 158 14.79 -25.12 -33.83
N THR A 159 14.72 -24.47 -32.68
CA THR A 159 15.14 -24.95 -31.40
C THR A 159 14.04 -24.74 -30.36
N ASP A 160 13.94 -25.62 -29.39
CA ASP A 160 12.92 -25.61 -28.35
C ASP A 160 12.77 -24.25 -27.67
N PHE A 161 11.54 -23.80 -27.50
CA PHE A 161 11.16 -22.50 -26.94
C PHE A 161 11.65 -22.28 -25.50
N LYS A 162 11.91 -23.36 -24.76
CA LYS A 162 12.52 -23.35 -23.41
C LYS A 162 14.00 -23.70 -23.53
N GLN A 163 14.80 -22.77 -24.01
CA GLN A 163 16.22 -23.05 -24.09
C GLN A 163 16.91 -22.96 -22.73
N PRO A 164 17.82 -23.91 -22.44
CA PRO A 164 18.67 -23.87 -21.24
C PRO A 164 19.40 -22.53 -21.04
N VAL A 165 19.77 -21.89 -22.14
CA VAL A 165 20.51 -20.62 -22.15
C VAL A 165 19.75 -19.48 -21.47
N THR A 166 18.45 -19.28 -21.80
CA THR A 166 17.65 -18.19 -21.18
C THR A 166 17.36 -18.46 -19.72
N TYR A 167 17.15 -19.73 -19.35
CA TYR A 167 16.99 -20.13 -17.95
C TYR A 167 18.27 -19.95 -17.14
N ASP A 168 19.43 -20.29 -17.73
CA ASP A 168 20.71 -20.09 -17.06
C ASP A 168 21.05 -18.61 -16.92
N MET A 169 20.71 -17.77 -17.89
CA MET A 169 20.80 -16.32 -17.77
C MET A 169 19.90 -15.80 -16.65
N PHE A 170 18.67 -16.26 -16.59
CA PHE A 170 17.74 -15.88 -15.54
C PHE A 170 18.27 -16.28 -14.14
N LYS A 171 18.75 -17.52 -13.99
CA LYS A 171 19.36 -17.98 -12.73
C LYS A 171 20.62 -17.19 -12.36
N LYS A 172 21.43 -16.79 -13.32
CA LYS A 172 22.61 -15.93 -13.09
C LYS A 172 22.24 -14.54 -12.64
N LYS A 173 21.16 -13.97 -13.17
CA LYS A 173 20.65 -12.65 -12.80
C LYS A 173 19.89 -12.65 -11.48
N TRP A 174 19.16 -13.72 -11.22
CA TRP A 174 18.25 -13.86 -10.07
C TRP A 174 18.48 -15.18 -9.36
N ARG A 175 18.86 -15.12 -8.08
CA ARG A 175 18.95 -16.29 -7.21
C ARG A 175 17.60 -16.56 -6.56
N ARG A 176 17.16 -17.82 -6.62
CA ARG A 176 15.96 -18.27 -5.94
C ARG A 176 16.32 -19.22 -4.79
N GLU A 177 15.94 -18.87 -3.57
CA GLU A 177 16.02 -19.73 -2.39
C GLU A 177 14.62 -19.90 -1.81
N GLY A 178 14.04 -21.09 -1.97
CA GLY A 178 12.65 -21.35 -1.62
C GLY A 178 11.70 -20.47 -2.43
N ASP A 179 10.92 -19.64 -1.74
CA ASP A 179 9.96 -18.68 -2.36
C ASP A 179 10.54 -17.28 -2.58
N THR A 180 11.82 -17.06 -2.22
CA THR A 180 12.47 -15.74 -2.30
C THR A 180 13.40 -15.68 -3.50
N ILE A 181 13.31 -14.59 -4.27
CA ILE A 181 14.19 -14.31 -5.39
C ILE A 181 15.11 -13.17 -4.97
N TYR A 182 16.43 -13.43 -5.06
CA TYR A 182 17.47 -12.45 -4.78
C TYR A 182 18.17 -12.07 -6.06
N ARG A 183 18.54 -10.79 -6.18
CA ARG A 183 19.51 -10.37 -7.18
C ARG A 183 20.89 -10.80 -6.75
N LEU A 184 21.66 -11.41 -7.64
CA LEU A 184 23.05 -11.72 -7.37
C LEU A 184 23.87 -10.42 -7.46
N LEU A 185 24.42 -10.00 -6.30
CA LEU A 185 25.20 -8.75 -6.19
C LEU A 185 26.55 -8.80 -6.93
N GLU A 186 27.04 -9.99 -7.24
CA GLU A 186 28.38 -10.20 -7.82
C GLU A 186 28.42 -10.04 -9.35
N GLU A 187 27.27 -9.96 -10.02
CA GLU A 187 27.21 -9.82 -11.48
C GLU A 187 27.10 -8.35 -11.90
N GLN A 188 28.16 -7.58 -11.64
CA GLN A 188 28.26 -6.20 -12.15
C GLN A 188 28.20 -6.11 -13.68
N ASP A 189 28.50 -7.18 -14.40
CA ASP A 189 28.42 -7.26 -15.87
C ASP A 189 27.00 -7.44 -16.41
N TYR A 190 26.06 -7.88 -15.58
CA TYR A 190 24.62 -7.84 -15.88
C TYR A 190 24.04 -6.54 -15.37
N CYS A 191 24.67 -5.45 -15.76
CA CYS A 191 24.24 -4.14 -15.37
C CYS A 191 22.76 -3.98 -15.63
N TYR A 192 22.02 -3.74 -14.56
CA TYR A 192 20.95 -2.77 -14.56
C TYR A 192 21.52 -1.38 -14.83
N ASN A 193 22.30 -1.22 -15.85
CA ASN A 193 22.26 0.01 -16.55
C ASN A 193 20.84 0.07 -17.08
N LEU A 194 20.04 0.84 -16.38
CA LEU A 194 18.71 1.28 -16.81
C LEU A 194 18.83 2.07 -18.13
N GLY A 195 20.01 2.12 -18.71
CA GLY A 195 20.30 2.49 -20.06
C GLY A 195 20.15 1.25 -20.94
N PRO A 196 19.23 1.22 -21.87
CA PRO A 196 19.22 0.25 -22.92
C PRO A 196 20.51 0.41 -23.68
N CYS A 197 21.12 -0.69 -24.00
CA CYS A 197 22.39 -0.73 -24.69
C CYS A 197 22.45 0.13 -25.96
N ASN A 198 21.33 0.57 -26.52
CA ASN A 198 21.30 1.37 -27.76
C ASN A 198 20.20 2.45 -27.82
N TYR A 199 19.47 2.73 -26.73
CA TYR A 199 18.34 3.67 -26.74
C TYR A 199 18.57 4.95 -25.94
N ASP A 200 19.76 5.15 -25.37
CA ASP A 200 20.13 6.33 -24.55
C ASP A 200 19.92 7.66 -25.28
N ILE A 201 20.07 7.67 -26.58
CA ILE A 201 19.92 8.90 -27.41
C ILE A 201 18.45 9.32 -27.51
N GLN A 202 17.53 8.37 -27.47
CA GLN A 202 16.09 8.66 -27.62
C GLN A 202 15.41 9.07 -26.31
N PHE A 203 15.99 8.75 -25.16
CA PHE A 203 15.46 9.13 -23.85
C PHE A 203 15.85 10.53 -23.40
N LYS A 204 16.91 11.11 -23.92
CA LYS A 204 17.26 12.52 -23.63
C LYS A 204 16.19 13.49 -24.06
N ASP A 205 15.48 13.19 -25.14
CA ASP A 205 14.35 14.01 -25.64
C ASP A 205 13.08 13.83 -24.79
N PHE A 206 12.93 12.69 -24.11
CA PHE A 206 11.77 12.43 -23.24
C PHE A 206 11.84 13.21 -21.92
N SER A 207 13.04 13.57 -21.46
CA SER A 207 13.24 14.31 -20.21
C SER A 207 12.78 15.77 -20.29
N GLN A 208 12.74 16.36 -21.47
CA GLN A 208 12.31 17.76 -21.65
C GLN A 208 10.80 17.93 -21.74
N SER A 209 10.04 16.91 -22.16
CA SER A 209 8.56 17.01 -22.27
C SER A 209 7.81 16.66 -20.98
N VAL A 210 8.50 16.22 -19.93
CA VAL A 210 7.88 15.73 -18.68
C VAL A 210 8.05 16.72 -17.52
N THR A 211 8.90 17.74 -17.66
CA THR A 211 9.05 18.79 -16.63
C THR A 211 7.81 19.69 -16.48
N ASP A 212 6.88 19.69 -17.43
CA ASP A 212 5.65 20.47 -17.39
C ASP A 212 4.38 19.68 -17.06
N LEU A 213 4.50 18.36 -16.81
CA LEU A 213 3.40 17.58 -16.24
C LEU A 213 3.39 17.78 -14.72
N GLN A 214 3.01 18.97 -14.28
CA GLN A 214 2.33 19.08 -12.99
C GLN A 214 1.14 18.12 -13.07
N LEU A 215 1.21 17.03 -12.31
CA LEU A 215 0.03 16.22 -12.00
C LEU A 215 -1.07 17.21 -11.61
N PRO A 216 -2.28 17.14 -12.20
CA PRO A 216 -3.36 18.03 -11.79
C PRO A 216 -3.56 17.82 -10.30
N THR A 217 -3.08 18.77 -9.53
CA THR A 217 -3.57 18.99 -8.18
C THR A 217 -5.04 19.30 -8.33
N HIS A 218 -5.87 18.46 -7.68
CA HIS A 218 -7.29 18.69 -7.50
C HIS A 218 -8.24 18.30 -8.65
N ILE A 219 -8.58 17.04 -8.73
CA ILE A 219 -9.94 16.53 -8.50
C ILE A 219 -9.74 15.13 -7.94
N LYS A 220 -9.62 15.01 -6.61
CA LYS A 220 -9.85 13.75 -5.92
C LYS A 220 -11.34 13.42 -6.07
N LYS A 221 -11.74 12.70 -7.14
CA LYS A 221 -12.86 11.79 -6.99
C LYS A 221 -12.43 10.89 -5.84
N ARG A 222 -13.08 11.02 -4.67
CA ARG A 222 -12.98 10.03 -3.61
C ARG A 222 -13.29 8.70 -4.26
N VAL A 223 -12.27 7.88 -4.51
CA VAL A 223 -12.44 6.48 -4.82
C VAL A 223 -12.85 5.85 -3.50
N ASN A 224 -14.13 5.85 -3.21
CA ASN A 224 -14.65 5.29 -1.97
C ASN A 224 -14.42 3.78 -2.03
N ILE A 225 -13.89 3.22 -0.95
CA ILE A 225 -13.85 1.77 -0.75
C ILE A 225 -15.28 1.27 -0.67
N THR A 226 -15.73 0.55 -1.68
CA THR A 226 -17.10 0.03 -1.78
C THR A 226 -17.12 -1.43 -2.23
N ASN A 227 -18.13 -2.17 -1.80
CA ASN A 227 -18.35 -3.58 -2.14
C ASN A 227 -17.18 -4.49 -1.76
N LYS A 228 -16.48 -4.18 -0.65
CA LYS A 228 -15.39 -4.97 -0.11
C LYS A 228 -15.81 -5.68 1.18
N ARG A 229 -15.25 -6.86 1.42
CA ARG A 229 -15.24 -7.49 2.73
C ARG A 229 -14.02 -7.00 3.48
N ILE A 230 -14.24 -6.23 4.55
CA ILE A 230 -13.20 -5.62 5.37
C ILE A 230 -13.19 -6.31 6.74
N MET A 231 -12.14 -7.08 7.02
CA MET A 231 -11.96 -7.71 8.32
C MET A 231 -11.14 -6.82 9.24
N VAL A 232 -11.72 -6.47 10.40
CA VAL A 232 -11.07 -5.63 11.41
C VAL A 232 -10.73 -6.49 12.61
N ILE A 233 -9.45 -6.81 12.78
CA ILE A 233 -8.92 -7.59 13.90
C ILE A 233 -8.72 -6.63 15.09
N GLY A 234 -9.43 -6.87 16.19
CA GLY A 234 -9.60 -5.91 17.29
C GLY A 234 -10.72 -4.90 17.03
N GLY A 235 -11.66 -5.23 16.15
CA GLY A 235 -12.67 -4.32 15.61
C GLY A 235 -13.73 -3.82 16.60
N THR A 236 -13.83 -4.34 17.82
CA THR A 236 -14.75 -3.82 18.84
C THR A 236 -14.23 -2.56 19.55
N GLY A 237 -13.03 -2.10 19.22
CA GLY A 237 -12.43 -0.86 19.72
C GLY A 237 -13.02 0.41 19.06
N SER A 238 -12.52 1.57 19.50
CA SER A 238 -12.97 2.89 18.96
C SER A 238 -12.74 3.00 17.45
N LEU A 239 -11.58 2.57 16.96
CA LEU A 239 -11.25 2.59 15.53
C LEU A 239 -12.20 1.70 14.72
N GLY A 240 -12.46 0.47 15.19
CA GLY A 240 -13.36 -0.45 14.49
C GLY A 240 -14.80 0.09 14.44
N ASN A 241 -15.30 0.71 15.53
CA ASN A 241 -16.58 1.40 15.51
C ASN A 241 -16.61 2.53 14.46
N LYS A 242 -15.55 3.34 14.37
CA LYS A 242 -15.47 4.42 13.38
C LYS A 242 -15.40 3.89 11.95
N ILE A 243 -14.70 2.77 11.71
CA ILE A 243 -14.68 2.08 10.42
C ILE A 243 -16.11 1.63 10.03
N VAL A 244 -16.87 1.07 10.98
CA VAL A 244 -18.27 0.71 10.74
C VAL A 244 -19.13 1.94 10.44
N ASP A 245 -18.96 3.02 11.19
CA ASP A 245 -19.71 4.26 10.95
C ASP A 245 -19.51 4.79 9.52
N ILE A 246 -18.27 4.73 9.00
CA ILE A 246 -17.91 5.29 7.68
C ILE A 246 -18.19 4.30 6.54
N TYR A 247 -17.81 3.03 6.69
CA TYR A 247 -17.80 2.06 5.58
C TYR A 247 -18.91 1.00 5.64
N GLY A 248 -19.59 0.83 6.77
CA GLY A 248 -20.52 -0.27 6.98
C GLY A 248 -21.79 -0.22 6.13
N SER A 249 -22.13 0.91 5.50
CA SER A 249 -23.26 1.02 4.57
C SER A 249 -22.94 0.52 3.15
N SER A 250 -21.66 0.56 2.76
CA SER A 250 -21.21 0.24 1.40
C SER A 250 -20.30 -0.99 1.31
N ASN A 251 -19.93 -1.58 2.47
CA ASN A 251 -19.03 -2.73 2.55
C ASN A 251 -19.54 -3.74 3.58
N ASP A 252 -19.10 -4.99 3.46
CA ASP A 252 -19.27 -6.01 4.49
C ASP A 252 -18.14 -5.88 5.50
N ILE A 253 -18.47 -5.50 6.74
CA ILE A 253 -17.49 -5.33 7.81
C ILE A 253 -17.52 -6.54 8.73
N ILE A 254 -16.38 -7.21 8.85
CA ILE A 254 -16.21 -8.38 9.72
C ILE A 254 -15.40 -7.96 10.95
N ILE A 255 -16.03 -8.04 12.11
CA ILE A 255 -15.43 -7.69 13.40
C ILE A 255 -14.89 -8.94 14.05
N PHE A 256 -13.56 -9.05 14.12
CA PHE A 256 -12.88 -10.13 14.83
C PHE A 256 -12.33 -9.61 16.16
N SER A 257 -12.77 -10.17 17.27
CA SER A 257 -12.21 -9.88 18.60
C SER A 257 -12.59 -10.96 19.63
N ARG A 258 -11.91 -10.95 20.76
CA ARG A 258 -12.09 -11.94 21.85
C ARG A 258 -13.12 -11.56 22.92
N ASP A 259 -13.59 -10.32 22.92
CA ASP A 259 -14.43 -9.76 23.99
C ASP A 259 -15.92 -9.86 23.59
N GLU A 260 -16.60 -10.86 24.18
CA GLU A 260 -18.03 -11.14 23.92
C GLU A 260 -18.91 -9.93 24.27
N ASN A 261 -18.68 -9.31 25.41
CA ASN A 261 -19.50 -8.18 25.85
C ASN A 261 -19.42 -7.00 24.86
N LYS A 262 -18.21 -6.70 24.37
CA LYS A 262 -18.02 -5.64 23.37
C LYS A 262 -18.66 -6.01 22.03
N HIS A 263 -18.69 -7.30 21.63
CA HIS A 263 -19.46 -7.76 20.48
C HIS A 263 -20.96 -7.51 20.68
N TRP A 264 -21.49 -7.88 21.83
CA TRP A 264 -22.91 -7.67 22.16
C TRP A 264 -23.27 -6.18 22.13
N LEU A 265 -22.51 -5.32 22.79
CA LEU A 265 -22.72 -3.86 22.79
C LEU A 265 -22.69 -3.29 21.38
N MET A 266 -21.75 -3.75 20.54
CA MET A 266 -21.63 -3.29 19.17
C MET A 266 -22.81 -3.77 18.29
N LYS A 267 -23.27 -5.02 18.47
CA LYS A 267 -24.50 -5.52 17.84
C LYS A 267 -25.70 -4.66 18.19
N GLN A 268 -25.89 -4.31 19.47
CA GLN A 268 -26.97 -3.42 19.93
C GLN A 268 -26.87 -2.03 19.30
N LYS A 269 -25.68 -1.44 19.29
CA LYS A 269 -25.44 -0.10 18.71
C LYS A 269 -25.88 -0.01 17.25
N TYR A 270 -25.64 -1.04 16.47
CA TYR A 270 -25.89 -1.05 15.02
C TYR A 270 -27.14 -1.82 14.60
N ALA A 271 -27.92 -2.37 15.54
CA ALA A 271 -29.08 -3.23 15.24
C ALA A 271 -30.11 -2.59 14.29
N ASN A 272 -30.35 -1.29 14.44
CA ASN A 272 -31.35 -0.54 13.66
C ASN A 272 -30.72 0.32 12.55
N GLN A 273 -29.47 0.04 12.18
CA GLN A 273 -28.76 0.77 11.14
C GLN A 273 -28.55 -0.13 9.92
N SER A 274 -28.64 0.45 8.71
CA SER A 274 -28.37 -0.26 7.45
C SER A 274 -26.87 -0.53 7.28
N LYS A 275 -26.27 -1.30 8.23
CA LYS A 275 -24.87 -1.69 8.21
C LYS A 275 -24.75 -3.19 7.95
N ARG A 276 -23.84 -3.56 7.05
CA ARG A 276 -23.56 -4.97 6.74
C ARG A 276 -22.42 -5.44 7.66
N LEU A 277 -22.79 -6.08 8.77
CA LEU A 277 -21.85 -6.50 9.82
C LEU A 277 -21.90 -8.00 10.06
N ALA A 278 -20.74 -8.60 10.16
CA ALA A 278 -20.51 -9.94 10.68
C ALA A 278 -19.57 -9.89 11.90
N PHE A 279 -19.75 -10.82 12.83
CA PHE A 279 -18.97 -10.88 14.06
C PHE A 279 -18.36 -12.27 14.22
N CYS A 280 -17.04 -12.32 14.31
CA CYS A 280 -16.27 -13.53 14.54
C CYS A 280 -15.59 -13.44 15.91
N MET A 281 -15.87 -14.40 16.78
CA MET A 281 -15.23 -14.51 18.08
C MET A 281 -13.89 -15.19 17.94
N GLY A 282 -12.81 -14.57 18.41
CA GLY A 282 -11.48 -15.18 18.40
C GLY A 282 -10.41 -14.29 19.01
N ASP A 283 -9.32 -14.91 19.41
CA ASP A 283 -8.13 -14.23 19.94
C ASP A 283 -7.03 -14.21 18.85
N VAL A 284 -6.47 -13.04 18.59
CA VAL A 284 -5.37 -12.85 17.63
C VAL A 284 -4.11 -13.66 18.00
N ARG A 285 -4.00 -14.08 19.26
CA ARG A 285 -2.90 -14.92 19.77
C ARG A 285 -3.03 -16.40 19.33
N ASP A 286 -4.21 -16.80 18.88
CA ASP A 286 -4.49 -18.14 18.37
C ASP A 286 -4.41 -18.15 16.84
N LEU A 287 -3.32 -18.72 16.32
CA LEU A 287 -3.05 -18.82 14.89
C LEU A 287 -4.13 -19.64 14.16
N GLN A 288 -4.60 -20.74 14.77
CA GLN A 288 -5.56 -21.64 14.12
C GLN A 288 -6.89 -20.93 13.92
N THR A 289 -7.44 -20.31 14.98
CA THR A 289 -8.70 -19.55 14.93
C THR A 289 -8.61 -18.39 13.93
N VAL A 290 -7.47 -17.69 13.87
CA VAL A 290 -7.25 -16.62 12.89
C VAL A 290 -7.27 -17.20 11.47
N GLN A 291 -6.57 -18.31 11.22
CA GLN A 291 -6.48 -18.91 9.89
C GLN A 291 -7.83 -19.42 9.42
N GLU A 292 -8.56 -20.19 10.24
CA GLU A 292 -9.90 -20.68 9.92
C GLU A 292 -10.87 -19.54 9.61
N THR A 293 -10.84 -18.47 10.42
CA THR A 293 -11.68 -17.29 10.17
C THR A 293 -11.32 -16.61 8.84
N LEU A 294 -10.04 -16.50 8.49
CA LEU A 294 -9.61 -15.92 7.20
C LEU A 294 -10.09 -16.76 6.02
N GLU A 295 -10.02 -18.09 6.13
CA GLU A 295 -10.50 -19.02 5.10
C GLU A 295 -12.02 -18.88 4.89
N ASP A 296 -12.79 -18.85 5.97
CA ASP A 296 -14.25 -18.74 5.92
C ASP A 296 -14.73 -17.38 5.37
N VAL A 297 -14.08 -16.31 5.81
CA VAL A 297 -14.44 -14.91 5.44
C VAL A 297 -13.94 -14.55 4.04
N ASN A 298 -12.74 -15.00 3.66
CA ASN A 298 -12.03 -14.61 2.44
C ASN A 298 -12.09 -13.09 2.19
N PRO A 299 -11.52 -12.26 3.10
CA PRO A 299 -11.66 -10.79 3.04
C PRO A 299 -10.87 -10.19 1.87
N HIS A 300 -11.29 -9.00 1.42
CA HIS A 300 -10.52 -8.17 0.49
C HIS A 300 -9.46 -7.34 1.22
N ILE A 301 -9.79 -6.91 2.43
CA ILE A 301 -8.94 -6.03 3.24
C ILE A 301 -8.89 -6.55 4.67
N ILE A 302 -7.70 -6.61 5.24
CA ILE A 302 -7.48 -6.92 6.66
C ILE A 302 -6.89 -5.69 7.33
N ILE A 303 -7.50 -5.25 8.44
CA ILE A 303 -6.99 -4.17 9.28
C ILE A 303 -6.61 -4.76 10.63
N ILE A 304 -5.32 -4.76 10.99
CA ILE A 304 -4.80 -5.30 12.24
C ILE A 304 -4.74 -4.16 13.27
N ALA A 305 -5.81 -4.05 14.08
CA ALA A 305 -5.96 -3.02 15.10
C ALA A 305 -5.95 -3.57 16.55
N ALA A 306 -5.82 -4.89 16.72
CA ALA A 306 -5.75 -5.51 18.03
C ALA A 306 -4.47 -5.12 18.77
N ALA A 307 -4.59 -4.55 19.98
CA ALA A 307 -3.46 -4.21 20.83
C ALA A 307 -3.86 -4.02 22.29
N LEU A 308 -2.91 -4.28 23.19
CA LEU A 308 -2.85 -3.68 24.52
C LEU A 308 -2.17 -2.32 24.36
N LYS A 309 -2.83 -1.22 24.73
CA LYS A 309 -2.37 0.14 24.43
C LYS A 309 -1.95 0.99 25.63
N HIS A 310 -2.23 0.54 26.84
CA HIS A 310 -1.88 1.25 28.07
C HIS A 310 -0.42 0.95 28.41
N ILE A 311 0.44 2.00 28.41
CA ILE A 311 1.89 1.88 28.56
C ILE A 311 2.22 1.23 29.91
N ASP A 312 1.63 1.74 30.99
CA ASP A 312 1.80 1.22 32.33
C ASP A 312 1.48 -0.29 32.41
N THR A 313 0.33 -0.69 31.91
CA THR A 313 -0.03 -2.12 31.84
C THR A 313 0.99 -2.94 31.07
N CYS A 314 1.46 -2.42 29.91
CA CYS A 314 2.44 -3.14 29.08
C CYS A 314 3.82 -3.27 29.75
N GLU A 315 4.20 -2.32 30.62
CA GLU A 315 5.46 -2.39 31.39
C GLU A 315 5.42 -3.46 32.49
N TYR A 316 4.27 -3.69 33.10
CA TYR A 316 4.10 -4.72 34.13
C TYR A 316 3.71 -6.09 33.56
N GLU A 317 2.93 -6.11 32.47
CA GLU A 317 2.44 -7.32 31.81
C GLU A 317 3.17 -7.56 30.48
N VAL A 318 4.50 -7.63 30.54
CA VAL A 318 5.39 -7.71 29.37
C VAL A 318 5.04 -8.87 28.46
N MET A 319 4.85 -10.09 29.01
CA MET A 319 4.53 -11.29 28.22
C MET A 319 3.17 -11.19 27.54
N GLU A 320 2.16 -10.62 28.19
CA GLU A 320 0.84 -10.40 27.60
C GLU A 320 0.91 -9.33 26.49
N SER A 321 1.77 -8.31 26.68
CA SER A 321 2.05 -7.31 25.65
C SER A 321 2.72 -7.94 24.43
N ILE A 322 3.75 -8.77 24.61
CA ILE A 322 4.43 -9.50 23.52
C ILE A 322 3.44 -10.41 22.78
N LYS A 323 2.66 -11.22 23.51
CA LYS A 323 1.69 -12.14 22.89
C LYS A 323 0.66 -11.40 22.05
N THR A 324 0.15 -10.27 22.56
CA THR A 324 -0.94 -9.53 21.89
C THR A 324 -0.40 -8.59 20.81
N ASN A 325 0.63 -7.79 21.12
CA ASN A 325 1.09 -6.70 20.26
C ASN A 325 2.14 -7.13 19.24
N THR A 326 2.83 -8.27 19.45
CA THR A 326 3.85 -8.80 18.54
C THR A 326 3.43 -10.12 17.92
N LEU A 327 3.21 -11.16 18.74
CA LEU A 327 2.87 -12.49 18.22
C LEU A 327 1.48 -12.50 17.56
N GLY A 328 0.53 -11.70 18.08
CA GLY A 328 -0.78 -11.56 17.46
C GLY A 328 -0.73 -11.09 16.00
N PRO A 329 -0.14 -9.94 15.69
CA PRO A 329 0.08 -9.53 14.31
C PRO A 329 0.86 -10.54 13.47
N MET A 330 1.92 -11.16 14.03
CA MET A 330 2.69 -12.21 13.35
C MET A 330 1.83 -13.44 13.01
N ASN A 331 0.89 -13.84 13.88
CA ASN A 331 -0.07 -14.91 13.60
C ASN A 331 -0.97 -14.56 12.41
N VAL A 332 -1.47 -13.33 12.35
CA VAL A 332 -2.27 -12.87 11.20
C VAL A 332 -1.46 -12.95 9.92
N LEU A 333 -0.22 -12.45 9.91
CA LEU A 333 0.67 -12.49 8.75
C LEU A 333 0.98 -13.95 8.34
N LYS A 334 1.22 -14.83 9.32
CA LYS A 334 1.44 -16.25 9.07
C LYS A 334 0.21 -16.95 8.51
N ALA A 335 -0.97 -16.65 9.05
CA ALA A 335 -2.25 -17.15 8.54
C ALA A 335 -2.49 -16.70 7.10
N VAL A 336 -2.28 -15.40 6.79
CA VAL A 336 -2.36 -14.87 5.43
C VAL A 336 -1.41 -15.62 4.49
N LYS A 337 -0.16 -15.82 4.90
CA LYS A 337 0.83 -16.56 4.10
C LYS A 337 0.42 -18.01 3.84
N ASN A 338 -0.12 -18.70 4.85
CA ASN A 338 -0.57 -20.09 4.72
C ASN A 338 -1.76 -20.20 3.78
N CYS A 339 -2.75 -19.30 3.92
CA CYS A 339 -3.95 -19.28 3.10
C CYS A 339 -3.66 -18.83 1.65
N ASP A 340 -2.72 -17.90 1.43
CA ASP A 340 -2.28 -17.49 0.09
C ASP A 340 -1.61 -18.67 -0.65
N LYS A 341 -0.73 -19.41 0.04
CA LYS A 341 -0.09 -20.64 -0.51
C LYS A 341 -1.10 -21.74 -0.87
N SER A 342 -2.19 -21.85 -0.12
CA SER A 342 -3.25 -22.85 -0.35
C SER A 342 -4.36 -22.33 -1.28
N PHE A 343 -4.21 -21.15 -1.86
CA PHE A 343 -5.20 -20.49 -2.73
C PHE A 343 -6.57 -20.25 -2.07
N LYS A 344 -6.62 -20.13 -0.75
CA LYS A 344 -7.86 -19.92 -0.01
C LYS A 344 -8.23 -18.44 0.16
N LEU A 345 -7.28 -17.52 0.00
CA LEU A 345 -7.50 -16.06 0.05
C LEU A 345 -7.45 -15.43 -1.34
N GLN A 346 -8.40 -15.78 -2.20
CA GLN A 346 -8.43 -15.30 -3.58
C GLN A 346 -8.82 -13.82 -3.73
N CYS A 347 -9.48 -13.26 -2.72
CA CYS A 347 -9.97 -11.88 -2.76
C CYS A 347 -9.05 -10.88 -2.06
N LEU A 348 -8.07 -11.33 -1.26
CA LEU A 348 -7.26 -10.44 -0.43
C LEU A 348 -6.37 -9.52 -1.28
N GLU A 349 -6.55 -8.22 -1.05
CA GLU A 349 -5.84 -7.13 -1.76
C GLU A 349 -4.85 -6.41 -0.84
N SER A 350 -5.21 -6.26 0.46
CA SER A 350 -4.41 -5.42 1.37
C SER A 350 -4.49 -5.87 2.82
N VAL A 351 -3.34 -5.83 3.50
CA VAL A 351 -3.21 -5.96 4.95
C VAL A 351 -2.63 -4.67 5.49
N VAL A 352 -3.39 -3.96 6.33
CA VAL A 352 -2.98 -2.70 6.95
C VAL A 352 -2.76 -2.92 8.43
N TYR A 353 -1.55 -2.66 8.89
CA TYR A 353 -1.18 -2.73 10.31
C TYR A 353 -1.25 -1.36 10.95
N ILE A 354 -1.96 -1.28 12.08
CA ILE A 354 -2.11 -0.05 12.86
C ILE A 354 -0.96 0.07 13.85
N SER A 355 -0.07 1.04 13.63
CA SER A 355 1.04 1.36 14.48
C SER A 355 0.84 2.67 15.27
N THR A 356 1.88 3.21 15.84
CA THR A 356 1.86 4.32 16.80
C THR A 356 3.17 5.12 16.73
N ASP A 357 3.13 6.41 17.13
CA ASP A 357 4.30 7.25 17.37
C ASP A 357 5.32 6.62 18.34
N LYS A 358 4.86 5.79 19.26
CA LYS A 358 5.71 5.09 20.23
C LYS A 358 6.58 3.99 19.64
N ALA A 359 6.30 3.58 18.40
CA ALA A 359 7.14 2.66 17.64
C ALA A 359 8.40 3.35 17.07
N CYS A 360 8.36 4.69 16.95
CA CYS A 360 9.52 5.51 16.61
C CYS A 360 10.33 5.80 17.88
N PHE A 361 11.62 5.49 17.91
CA PHE A 361 12.45 5.55 19.12
C PHE A 361 11.80 4.89 20.34
N PRO A 362 11.49 3.59 20.30
CA PRO A 362 10.74 2.91 21.35
C PRO A 362 11.56 2.82 22.64
N ILE A 363 11.00 3.31 23.77
CA ILE A 363 11.62 3.21 25.10
C ILE A 363 10.79 2.37 26.07
N ASN A 364 9.60 1.94 25.66
CA ASN A 364 8.69 1.15 26.47
C ASN A 364 8.26 -0.13 25.74
N THR A 365 7.79 -1.11 26.49
CA THR A 365 7.35 -2.42 25.99
C THR A 365 6.32 -2.31 24.88
N TYR A 366 5.34 -1.39 25.02
CA TYR A 366 4.34 -1.16 23.98
C TYR A 366 4.97 -0.70 22.67
N GLY A 367 5.84 0.31 22.70
CA GLY A 367 6.53 0.85 21.54
C GLY A 367 7.45 -0.19 20.87
N ILE A 368 8.21 -0.96 21.69
CA ILE A 368 9.09 -2.03 21.22
C ILE A 368 8.29 -3.10 20.45
N CYS A 369 7.17 -3.57 21.04
CA CYS A 369 6.29 -4.54 20.41
C CYS A 369 5.72 -4.02 19.09
N LYS A 370 5.28 -2.76 19.04
CA LYS A 370 4.72 -2.13 17.84
C LYS A 370 5.80 -1.95 16.74
N SER A 371 7.00 -1.52 17.12
CA SER A 371 8.14 -1.39 16.20
C SER A 371 8.53 -2.72 15.57
N LEU A 372 8.61 -3.79 16.37
CA LEU A 372 8.91 -5.12 15.87
C LEU A 372 7.83 -5.62 14.90
N SER A 373 6.57 -5.34 15.18
CA SER A 373 5.45 -5.71 14.30
C SER A 373 5.44 -4.94 12.98
N GLU A 374 5.83 -3.64 12.96
CA GLU A 374 6.04 -2.92 11.70
C GLU A 374 7.06 -3.64 10.81
N LYS A 375 8.18 -4.07 11.40
CA LYS A 375 9.22 -4.82 10.67
C LYS A 375 8.71 -6.17 10.17
N ALA A 376 7.90 -6.89 10.96
CA ALA A 376 7.30 -8.15 10.55
C ALA A 376 6.32 -7.98 9.36
N VAL A 377 5.60 -6.85 9.30
CA VAL A 377 4.74 -6.51 8.15
C VAL A 377 5.59 -6.24 6.91
N ILE A 378 6.66 -5.45 7.05
CA ILE A 378 7.59 -5.15 5.95
C ILE A 378 8.25 -6.46 5.45
N GLU A 379 8.59 -7.38 6.36
CA GLU A 379 9.18 -8.67 6.01
C GLU A 379 8.32 -9.49 5.05
N GLN A 380 6.98 -9.36 5.09
CA GLN A 380 6.12 -10.12 4.19
C GLN A 380 6.34 -9.74 2.72
N THR A 381 6.80 -8.53 2.44
CA THR A 381 7.08 -8.10 1.07
C THR A 381 8.20 -8.91 0.41
N TYR A 382 9.18 -9.38 1.21
CA TYR A 382 10.23 -10.28 0.70
C TYR A 382 9.79 -11.74 0.72
N LYS A 383 9.04 -12.13 1.76
CA LYS A 383 8.64 -13.54 1.94
C LYS A 383 7.50 -13.95 1.02
N MET A 384 6.76 -12.97 0.49
CA MET A 384 5.67 -13.19 -0.45
C MET A 384 5.86 -12.33 -1.71
N PRO A 385 6.99 -12.45 -2.40
CA PRO A 385 7.38 -11.55 -3.49
C PRO A 385 6.43 -11.58 -4.69
N PHE A 386 5.67 -12.65 -4.88
CA PHE A 386 4.69 -12.79 -5.96
C PHE A 386 3.25 -12.63 -5.51
N SER A 387 3.03 -12.31 -4.24
CA SER A 387 1.69 -12.07 -3.73
C SER A 387 1.16 -10.74 -4.27
N ARG A 388 -0.12 -10.76 -4.68
CA ARG A 388 -0.85 -9.53 -5.01
C ARG A 388 -1.24 -8.72 -3.78
N VAL A 389 -1.08 -9.31 -2.59
CA VAL A 389 -1.46 -8.69 -1.32
C VAL A 389 -0.48 -7.59 -0.96
N LYS A 390 -0.99 -6.39 -0.71
CA LYS A 390 -0.20 -5.28 -0.16
C LYS A 390 -0.10 -5.40 1.36
N PHE A 391 1.11 -5.22 1.89
CA PHE A 391 1.38 -5.15 3.32
C PHE A 391 1.86 -3.75 3.67
N VAL A 392 1.05 -2.98 4.40
CA VAL A 392 1.31 -1.55 4.68
C VAL A 392 1.15 -1.26 6.17
N ASN A 393 2.06 -0.47 6.72
CA ASN A 393 1.93 0.09 8.06
C ASN A 393 1.32 1.50 8.00
N VAL A 394 0.50 1.84 8.98
CA VAL A 394 0.12 3.22 9.27
C VAL A 394 0.58 3.58 10.67
N ARG A 395 1.30 4.69 10.82
CA ARG A 395 1.85 5.16 12.10
C ARG A 395 1.29 6.54 12.40
N TYR A 396 0.71 6.72 13.58
CA TYR A 396 0.11 7.98 13.98
C TYR A 396 0.18 8.20 15.50
N GLY A 397 -0.10 9.43 15.92
CA GLY A 397 -0.07 9.86 17.31
C GLY A 397 -1.34 9.56 18.09
N ASN A 398 -1.65 10.42 19.07
CA ASN A 398 -2.80 10.22 19.92
C ASN A 398 -4.11 10.51 19.20
N VAL A 399 -5.02 9.54 19.20
CA VAL A 399 -6.36 9.71 18.66
C VAL A 399 -7.27 10.28 19.74
N LEU A 400 -7.76 11.50 19.52
CA LEU A 400 -8.63 12.21 20.45
C LEU A 400 -9.95 11.46 20.66
N ASN A 401 -10.49 11.54 21.87
CA ASN A 401 -11.77 10.93 22.26
C ASN A 401 -11.87 9.41 22.00
N SER A 402 -10.73 8.70 21.90
CA SER A 402 -10.73 7.24 21.88
C SER A 402 -10.96 6.68 23.29
N ARG A 403 -11.57 5.50 23.41
CA ARG A 403 -11.86 4.87 24.70
C ARG A 403 -10.61 4.78 25.58
N GLY A 404 -10.69 5.29 26.81
CA GLY A 404 -9.60 5.34 27.78
C GLY A 404 -8.49 6.35 27.45
N SER A 405 -8.68 7.23 26.46
CA SER A 405 -7.77 8.34 26.19
C SER A 405 -8.01 9.51 27.14
N ILE A 406 -7.21 10.57 27.01
CA ILE A 406 -7.15 11.69 27.93
C ILE A 406 -8.47 12.48 27.99
N ILE A 407 -9.11 12.75 26.84
CA ILE A 407 -10.36 13.54 26.78
C ILE A 407 -11.51 12.89 27.55
N PRO A 408 -11.88 11.60 27.31
CA PRO A 408 -12.88 10.94 28.14
C PRO A 408 -12.55 10.99 29.65
N LYS A 409 -11.29 10.77 29.99
CA LYS A 409 -10.87 10.84 31.44
C LYS A 409 -11.08 12.23 32.04
N LEU A 410 -10.78 13.30 31.32
CA LEU A 410 -11.01 14.67 31.80
C LEU A 410 -12.51 14.99 31.94
N ARG A 411 -13.32 14.55 30.97
CA ARG A 411 -14.78 14.75 30.98
C ARG A 411 -15.48 13.99 32.12
N GLU A 412 -15.08 12.74 32.32
CA GLU A 412 -15.75 11.82 33.24
C GLU A 412 -15.18 11.92 34.69
N SER A 413 -14.09 12.68 34.89
CA SER A 413 -13.45 12.82 36.16
C SER A 413 -14.37 13.50 37.20
N THR A 414 -14.63 12.82 38.29
CA THR A 414 -15.36 13.34 39.47
C THR A 414 -14.43 13.95 40.52
N GLU A 415 -13.12 13.85 40.31
CA GLU A 415 -12.12 14.39 41.26
C GLU A 415 -12.09 15.91 41.24
N LYS A 416 -11.70 16.51 42.38
CA LYS A 416 -11.61 17.96 42.54
C LYS A 416 -10.45 18.59 41.75
N HIS A 417 -9.47 17.80 41.35
CA HIS A 417 -8.30 18.22 40.58
C HIS A 417 -7.99 17.25 39.45
N TYR A 418 -7.24 17.73 38.48
CA TYR A 418 -6.63 16.90 37.46
C TYR A 418 -5.17 16.62 37.79
N THR A 419 -4.68 15.42 37.51
CA THR A 419 -3.28 15.05 37.71
C THR A 419 -2.55 14.98 36.38
N LEU A 420 -1.54 15.85 36.21
CA LEU A 420 -0.66 15.94 35.04
C LEU A 420 0.75 15.46 35.42
N THR A 421 1.35 14.61 34.59
CA THR A 421 2.68 14.04 34.89
C THR A 421 3.82 15.01 34.67
N HIS A 422 3.73 15.89 33.66
CA HIS A 422 4.74 16.93 33.40
C HIS A 422 4.18 18.08 32.58
N PRO A 423 4.43 19.37 32.90
CA PRO A 423 3.84 20.52 32.23
C PRO A 423 4.34 20.72 30.78
N ASN A 424 5.59 20.33 30.48
CA ASN A 424 6.19 20.52 29.16
C ASN A 424 5.96 19.32 28.21
N MET A 425 5.07 18.41 28.57
CA MET A 425 4.78 17.24 27.76
C MET A 425 3.98 17.60 26.50
N THR A 426 4.41 17.12 25.36
CA THR A 426 3.72 17.33 24.07
C THR A 426 3.28 16.01 23.44
N ARG A 427 2.20 16.05 22.66
CA ARG A 427 1.67 14.89 21.93
C ARG A 427 1.12 15.30 20.58
N PHE A 428 1.34 14.46 19.57
CA PHE A 428 0.59 14.53 18.33
C PHE A 428 -0.89 14.26 18.55
N ILE A 429 -1.75 14.94 17.82
CA ILE A 429 -3.19 14.81 17.92
C ILE A 429 -3.85 14.59 16.58
N MET A 430 -4.85 13.74 16.55
CA MET A 430 -5.73 13.54 15.41
C MET A 430 -7.10 13.03 15.86
N THR A 431 -8.09 13.12 14.98
CA THR A 431 -9.43 12.57 15.19
C THR A 431 -9.52 11.10 14.75
N GLN A 432 -10.62 10.42 15.12
CA GLN A 432 -10.89 9.07 14.63
C GLN A 432 -11.16 9.06 13.12
N GLU A 433 -11.78 10.11 12.59
CA GLU A 433 -12.02 10.33 11.16
C GLU A 433 -10.70 10.41 10.39
N GLU A 434 -9.76 11.20 10.86
CA GLU A 434 -8.43 11.35 10.26
C GLU A 434 -7.64 10.02 10.30
N ALA A 435 -7.80 9.23 11.37
CA ALA A 435 -7.21 7.90 11.46
C ALA A 435 -7.79 6.93 10.41
N VAL A 436 -9.10 6.98 10.16
CA VAL A 436 -9.74 6.18 9.10
C VAL A 436 -9.34 6.68 7.71
N GLN A 437 -9.21 8.00 7.50
CA GLN A 437 -8.71 8.56 6.23
C GLN A 437 -7.26 8.13 5.93
N LEU A 438 -6.40 8.05 6.95
CA LEU A 438 -5.05 7.51 6.79
C LEU A 438 -5.08 6.03 6.37
N ILE A 439 -5.95 5.22 6.96
CA ILE A 439 -6.14 3.81 6.59
C ILE A 439 -6.65 3.71 5.14
N GLU A 440 -7.62 4.54 4.77
CA GLU A 440 -8.13 4.62 3.40
C GLU A 440 -7.01 4.96 2.41
N TYR A 441 -6.20 5.97 2.73
CA TYR A 441 -5.06 6.34 1.91
C TYR A 441 -4.06 5.18 1.76
N ALA A 442 -3.78 4.45 2.84
CA ALA A 442 -2.90 3.28 2.83
C ALA A 442 -3.44 2.16 1.93
N ILE A 443 -4.75 1.89 1.98
CA ILE A 443 -5.42 0.89 1.15
C ILE A 443 -5.37 1.30 -0.33
N LEU A 444 -5.64 2.55 -0.65
CA LEU A 444 -5.76 3.03 -2.03
C LEU A 444 -4.40 3.32 -2.68
N ASN A 445 -3.49 4.00 -1.96
CA ASN A 445 -2.26 4.56 -2.52
C ASN A 445 -0.99 3.89 -1.98
N GLY A 446 -1.07 3.18 -0.85
CA GLY A 446 0.09 2.51 -0.24
C GLY A 446 0.68 1.44 -1.15
N VAL A 447 1.99 1.30 -1.10
CA VAL A 447 2.75 0.24 -1.75
C VAL A 447 3.25 -0.73 -0.68
N SER A 448 3.37 -2.01 -1.04
CA SER A 448 3.81 -3.03 -0.09
C SER A 448 5.16 -2.66 0.55
N GLY A 449 5.22 -2.70 1.89
CA GLY A 449 6.39 -2.29 2.68
C GLY A 449 6.40 -0.84 3.15
N ASP A 450 5.48 -0.01 2.67
CA ASP A 450 5.37 1.38 3.12
C ASP A 450 4.96 1.47 4.59
N THR A 451 5.51 2.47 5.29
CA THR A 451 4.96 2.98 6.55
C THR A 451 4.49 4.40 6.33
N ILE A 452 3.17 4.62 6.41
CA ILE A 452 2.52 5.88 6.06
C ILE A 452 2.20 6.67 7.33
N ILE A 453 2.58 7.94 7.34
CA ILE A 453 2.50 8.85 8.48
C ILE A 453 1.73 10.10 8.06
N PRO A 454 0.70 10.53 8.80
CA PRO A 454 -0.02 11.74 8.48
C PRO A 454 0.76 12.97 8.93
N LYS A 455 0.64 14.08 8.19
CA LYS A 455 1.09 15.40 8.64
C LYS A 455 0.04 15.98 9.57
N ILE A 456 0.26 15.87 10.87
CA ILE A 456 -0.67 16.27 11.93
C ILE A 456 -0.04 17.27 12.87
N LYS A 457 -0.90 18.01 13.57
CA LYS A 457 -0.49 18.97 14.61
C LYS A 457 -0.21 18.27 15.93
N CYS A 458 0.47 18.97 16.81
CA CYS A 458 0.67 18.56 18.20
C CYS A 458 0.12 19.60 19.17
N MET A 459 0.06 19.24 20.44
CA MET A 459 -0.36 20.11 21.54
C MET A 459 0.52 19.89 22.77
N LYS A 460 0.59 20.90 23.62
CA LYS A 460 1.02 20.73 25.01
C LYS A 460 -0.11 20.10 25.81
N ILE A 461 0.21 19.09 26.58
CA ILE A 461 -0.79 18.41 27.42
C ILE A 461 -1.33 19.34 28.50
N LEU A 462 -0.50 20.25 29.02
CA LEU A 462 -0.93 21.27 29.98
C LEU A 462 -2.07 22.14 29.43
N ASP A 463 -1.94 22.63 28.20
CA ASP A 463 -2.97 23.48 27.57
C ASP A 463 -4.32 22.76 27.49
N LEU A 464 -4.31 21.46 27.16
CA LEU A 464 -5.53 20.64 27.16
C LEU A 464 -6.16 20.57 28.57
N PHE A 465 -5.33 20.34 29.61
CA PHE A 465 -5.81 20.26 30.98
C PHE A 465 -6.41 21.59 31.46
N GLU A 466 -5.75 22.71 31.16
CA GLU A 466 -6.23 24.04 31.48
C GLU A 466 -7.58 24.35 30.82
N ILE A 467 -7.73 24.04 29.51
CA ILE A 467 -8.99 24.25 28.78
C ILE A 467 -10.13 23.47 29.44
N TYR A 468 -9.90 22.22 29.85
CA TYR A 468 -10.92 21.42 30.55
C TYR A 468 -11.14 21.84 31.99
N ALA A 469 -10.10 22.30 32.70
CA ALA A 469 -10.20 22.81 34.06
C ALA A 469 -11.04 24.09 34.12
N GLU A 470 -10.80 25.04 33.21
CA GLU A 470 -11.58 26.29 33.09
C GLU A 470 -13.06 26.03 32.79
N LYS A 471 -13.38 24.95 32.04
CA LYS A 471 -14.76 24.59 31.67
C LYS A 471 -15.50 23.84 32.79
N SER A 472 -14.79 23.27 33.75
CA SER A 472 -15.42 22.53 34.87
C SER A 472 -16.07 23.47 35.90
N THR A 473 -17.14 23.00 36.52
CA THR A 473 -17.85 23.77 37.56
C THR A 473 -17.95 22.93 38.83
N PRO A 474 -17.24 23.30 39.91
CA PRO A 474 -16.26 24.40 40.01
C PRO A 474 -15.01 24.13 39.19
N THR A 475 -14.26 25.20 38.85
CA THR A 475 -12.96 25.12 38.18
C THR A 475 -12.02 24.18 38.92
N LYS A 476 -11.41 23.25 38.20
CA LYS A 476 -10.51 22.25 38.82
C LYS A 476 -9.07 22.74 38.84
N GLU A 477 -8.35 22.36 39.86
CA GLU A 477 -6.90 22.56 39.98
C GLU A 477 -6.15 21.52 39.17
N ILE A 478 -4.91 21.83 38.77
CA ILE A 478 -4.01 20.92 38.07
C ILE A 478 -2.83 20.62 39.00
N HIS A 479 -2.73 19.39 39.45
CA HIS A 479 -1.62 18.90 40.25
C HIS A 479 -0.58 18.22 39.38
N ILE A 480 0.68 18.58 39.58
CA ILE A 480 1.80 17.96 38.86
C ILE A 480 2.30 16.76 39.66
N SER A 481 2.40 15.62 39.03
CA SER A 481 2.99 14.40 39.58
C SER A 481 4.35 14.09 38.93
N SER A 482 4.88 12.89 39.13
CA SER A 482 6.08 12.42 38.41
C SER A 482 5.73 11.69 37.11
N LEU A 483 6.69 11.61 36.20
CA LEU A 483 6.58 10.80 34.99
C LEU A 483 6.35 9.33 35.34
N ARG A 484 5.47 8.67 34.58
CA ARG A 484 5.23 7.24 34.73
C ARG A 484 6.34 6.44 34.01
N PRO A 485 6.60 5.19 34.43
CA PRO A 485 7.53 4.31 33.72
C PRO A 485 7.17 4.23 32.22
N GLY A 486 8.17 4.36 31.36
CA GLY A 486 7.98 4.30 29.91
C GLY A 486 7.32 5.53 29.25
N GLU A 487 7.04 6.59 30.02
CA GLU A 487 6.44 7.82 29.49
C GLU A 487 7.51 8.78 28.94
N LYS A 488 7.30 9.32 27.74
CA LYS A 488 8.19 10.29 27.10
C LYS A 488 7.69 11.73 27.28
N MET A 489 8.61 12.69 27.24
CA MET A 489 8.28 14.12 27.20
C MET A 489 7.62 14.51 25.86
N SER A 490 8.17 14.04 24.77
CA SER A 490 7.64 14.21 23.41
C SER A 490 7.62 12.88 22.67
N GLU A 491 6.89 12.81 21.59
CA GLU A 491 6.81 11.64 20.72
C GLU A 491 7.24 12.00 19.30
N ALA A 492 8.03 11.13 18.67
CA ALA A 492 8.43 11.29 17.28
C ALA A 492 7.61 10.35 16.36
N LEU A 493 7.29 10.83 15.17
CA LEU A 493 6.67 10.02 14.10
C LEU A 493 7.69 9.59 13.06
N LEU A 494 8.79 10.37 12.89
CA LEU A 494 9.94 10.05 12.03
C LEU A 494 11.23 10.25 12.81
N ASN A 495 12.17 9.33 12.63
CA ASN A 495 13.52 9.47 13.16
C ASN A 495 14.54 9.74 12.03
N GLU A 496 15.75 10.14 12.39
CA GLU A 496 16.83 10.51 11.44
C GLU A 496 17.15 9.40 10.41
N ASN A 497 17.09 8.14 10.81
CA ASN A 497 17.34 7.02 9.91
C ASN A 497 16.20 6.78 8.92
N GLU A 498 14.96 7.03 9.35
CA GLU A 498 13.77 6.89 8.52
C GLU A 498 13.64 8.04 7.53
N ILE A 499 14.01 9.26 7.91
CA ILE A 499 13.97 10.47 7.05
C ILE A 499 14.74 10.24 5.75
N ARG A 500 15.88 9.58 5.79
CA ARG A 500 16.72 9.29 4.61
C ARG A 500 16.01 8.45 3.53
N ARG A 501 14.91 7.83 3.87
CA ARG A 501 14.10 6.98 3.00
C ARG A 501 12.63 7.35 3.00
N THR A 502 12.32 8.57 3.44
CA THR A 502 10.97 9.10 3.47
C THR A 502 10.74 10.03 2.30
N ILE A 503 9.62 9.85 1.63
CA ILE A 503 9.11 10.76 0.60
C ILE A 503 7.89 11.49 1.14
N GLU A 504 7.64 12.68 0.61
CA GLU A 504 6.46 13.47 0.89
C GLU A 504 5.47 13.33 -0.27
N GLN A 505 4.24 12.96 0.07
CA GLN A 505 3.18 12.85 -0.92
C GLN A 505 1.85 13.25 -0.31
N ASP A 506 1.18 14.22 -0.91
CA ASP A 506 -0.06 14.82 -0.38
C ASP A 506 0.12 15.30 1.08
N ASN A 507 -0.76 14.88 1.97
CA ASN A 507 -0.72 15.18 3.41
C ASN A 507 0.00 14.08 4.23
N TYR A 508 0.89 13.32 3.60
CA TYR A 508 1.54 12.17 4.23
C TYR A 508 3.04 12.18 4.02
N TYR A 509 3.76 11.62 4.99
CA TYR A 509 5.12 11.14 4.86
C TYR A 509 5.08 9.63 4.67
N ILE A 510 5.83 9.11 3.71
CA ILE A 510 5.86 7.69 3.39
C ILE A 510 7.29 7.18 3.54
N ILE A 511 7.53 6.40 4.58
CA ILE A 511 8.79 5.73 4.80
C ILE A 511 8.85 4.52 3.87
N LYS A 512 9.82 4.51 2.98
CA LYS A 512 10.08 3.35 2.13
C LYS A 512 10.92 2.30 2.87
N PRO A 513 10.73 1.01 2.59
CA PRO A 513 11.56 -0.03 3.20
C PRO A 513 13.03 0.12 2.77
N ASP A 514 13.97 -0.31 3.62
CA ASP A 514 15.41 -0.12 3.40
C ASP A 514 15.91 -0.68 2.06
N TYR A 515 15.36 -1.80 1.62
CA TYR A 515 15.71 -2.42 0.34
C TYR A 515 15.21 -1.65 -0.90
N ALA A 516 14.28 -0.72 -0.73
CA ALA A 516 13.79 0.12 -1.83
C ALA A 516 14.71 1.30 -2.14
N LEU A 517 15.69 1.61 -1.27
CA LEU A 517 16.56 2.79 -1.40
C LEU A 517 17.39 2.80 -2.67
N GLN A 518 17.77 1.63 -3.17
CA GLN A 518 18.57 1.51 -4.39
C GLN A 518 17.83 1.98 -5.65
N HIS A 519 16.49 2.09 -5.58
CA HIS A 519 15.62 2.36 -6.72
C HIS A 519 14.89 3.71 -6.65
N ILE A 520 15.00 4.42 -5.52
CA ILE A 520 14.33 5.72 -5.35
C ILE A 520 15.32 6.84 -5.70
N LYS A 521 15.25 7.37 -6.92
CA LYS A 521 15.94 8.60 -7.29
C LYS A 521 15.18 9.81 -6.71
N HIS A 522 15.72 10.37 -5.62
CA HIS A 522 15.69 11.77 -5.20
C HIS A 522 14.37 12.55 -5.17
N ASN A 523 13.60 12.39 -4.12
CA ASN A 523 12.75 13.43 -3.53
C ASN A 523 12.59 13.16 -2.04
N PHE A 524 13.75 12.93 -1.36
CA PHE A 524 13.74 12.77 0.10
C PHE A 524 13.47 14.13 0.74
N ILE A 525 12.73 14.07 1.86
CA ILE A 525 12.41 15.26 2.64
C ILE A 525 13.67 15.83 3.32
N HIS A 526 13.71 17.15 3.45
CA HIS A 526 14.78 17.87 4.18
C HIS A 526 14.33 18.21 5.61
N LEU A 527 13.85 17.22 6.36
CA LEU A 527 13.56 17.36 7.78
C LEU A 527 14.72 16.83 8.61
N LYS A 528 14.90 17.35 9.83
CA LYS A 528 15.80 16.76 10.83
C LYS A 528 15.08 15.68 11.64
N SER A 529 13.85 15.92 11.99
CA SER A 529 12.95 15.01 12.70
C SER A 529 11.50 15.45 12.49
N TYR A 530 10.55 14.57 12.80
CA TYR A 530 9.14 14.93 12.91
C TYR A 530 8.67 14.53 14.31
N ASP A 531 8.77 15.50 15.23
CA ASP A 531 8.59 15.33 16.68
C ASP A 531 7.55 16.29 17.20
N SER A 532 6.78 15.86 18.21
CA SER A 532 5.74 16.67 18.85
C SER A 532 6.30 17.84 19.70
N ALA A 533 7.61 17.89 19.94
CA ALA A 533 8.27 19.04 20.58
C ALA A 533 8.51 20.21 19.60
N ASP A 534 8.30 20.00 18.30
CA ASP A 534 8.48 21.04 17.30
C ASP A 534 7.41 22.12 17.46
N SER A 535 7.86 23.35 17.72
CA SER A 535 6.97 24.50 17.93
C SER A 535 6.20 24.93 16.68
N GLU A 536 6.70 24.64 15.48
CA GLU A 536 6.06 25.03 14.22
C GLU A 536 4.76 24.24 13.94
N ILE A 537 4.66 23.05 14.50
CA ILE A 537 3.48 22.19 14.37
C ILE A 537 2.63 22.13 15.64
N CYS A 538 3.10 22.74 16.72
CA CYS A 538 2.41 22.73 18.02
C CYS A 538 1.38 23.86 18.07
N LEU A 539 0.12 23.49 18.32
CA LEU A 539 -0.95 24.47 18.49
C LEU A 539 -0.75 25.29 19.77
N SER A 540 -0.97 26.58 19.69
CA SER A 540 -1.16 27.43 20.86
C SER A 540 -2.43 27.02 21.62
N LYS A 541 -2.57 27.46 22.88
CA LYS A 541 -3.76 27.14 23.70
C LYS A 541 -5.06 27.60 23.02
N ASP A 542 -5.08 28.78 22.41
CA ASP A 542 -6.25 29.30 21.73
C ASP A 542 -6.60 28.51 20.47
N GLU A 543 -5.59 28.18 19.65
CA GLU A 543 -5.77 27.33 18.48
C GLU A 543 -6.25 25.93 18.86
N LEU A 544 -5.70 25.36 19.94
CA LEU A 544 -6.15 24.07 20.48
C LEU A 544 -7.62 24.14 20.93
N LYS A 545 -8.00 25.20 21.64
CA LYS A 545 -9.38 25.42 22.07
C LYS A 545 -10.34 25.48 20.89
N GLN A 546 -9.98 26.26 19.87
CA GLN A 546 -10.75 26.35 18.62
C GLN A 546 -10.81 25.01 17.88
N TYR A 547 -9.69 24.29 17.78
CA TYR A 547 -9.63 22.97 17.16
C TYR A 547 -10.58 21.98 17.87
N LEU A 548 -10.57 21.94 19.21
CA LEU A 548 -11.43 21.07 20.00
C LEU A 548 -12.92 21.43 19.87
N GLN A 549 -13.26 22.74 19.79
CA GLN A 549 -14.64 23.21 19.53
C GLN A 549 -15.12 22.79 18.15
N ASN A 550 -14.32 23.01 17.12
CA ASN A 550 -14.68 22.67 15.73
C ASN A 550 -14.87 21.17 15.50
N LYS A 551 -14.38 20.33 16.42
CA LYS A 551 -14.48 18.88 16.38
C LYS A 551 -15.46 18.30 17.43
N ASP A 552 -16.26 19.14 18.07
CA ASP A 552 -17.23 18.76 19.13
C ASP A 552 -16.59 18.00 20.31
N PHE A 553 -15.35 18.39 20.68
CA PHE A 553 -14.66 17.83 21.83
C PHE A 553 -14.76 18.70 23.10
N LEU A 554 -15.30 19.89 23.00
CA LEU A 554 -15.49 20.79 24.13
C LEU A 554 -16.95 21.05 24.47
#